data_09d2d385d1ac5beed48975bf59463add
#
_entry.id   09d2d385d1ac5beed48975bf59463add
#
_cell.length_a   1.000
_cell.length_b   1.000
_cell.length_c   1.000
_cell.angle_alpha   90.00
_cell.angle_beta   90.00
_cell.angle_gamma   90.00
#
_symmetry.space_group_name_H-M   'P 1'
#
loop_
_entity.id
_entity.type
_entity.pdbx_description
1 polymer ?
#
loop_
_entity_poly.entity_id
_entity_poly.type
_entity_poly.pdbx_seq_one_letter_code
_entity_poly.pdbx_strand_id
1 'polypeptide(L)'
;MRVSSLLSLVAVVGLALTGARADDVKSGPDKKIGGAFNVKAFTGEKAGETLCYVCKFGAEARPAAVLIFTQKADENLAKLVQAVDGVQKTNAKLGTCVIGVSGVSGADLEKLQTTHKLTTALTVASDTDGPAAYKLNKAAAVTVLVYKQGGAIVNSFAFTDTKSAAAKAADIAKAAEAAVK
;
A
#
# COMPACT_ATOMS: atom_id res chain seq x y z
N MET A 1 -37.00 -44.62 47.12
CA MET A 1 -36.53 -43.25 46.99
C MET A 1 -35.74 -43.10 45.63
N ARG A 2 -36.36 -42.47 44.67
CA ARG A 2 -35.76 -42.32 43.32
C ARG A 2 -35.23 -40.90 43.23
N VAL A 3 -33.91 -40.75 43.01
CA VAL A 3 -33.25 -39.49 42.79
C VAL A 3 -33.08 -39.32 41.29
N SER A 4 -33.81 -38.36 40.69
CA SER A 4 -33.73 -38.01 39.28
C SER A 4 -32.64 -36.95 39.09
N SER A 5 -31.57 -37.33 38.42
CA SER A 5 -30.51 -36.37 37.98
C SER A 5 -30.97 -35.64 36.71
N LEU A 6 -31.12 -34.34 36.81
CA LEU A 6 -31.34 -33.44 35.68
C LEU A 6 -29.96 -33.08 35.07
N LEU A 7 -29.69 -33.59 33.85
CA LEU A 7 -28.57 -33.16 33.06
C LEU A 7 -28.93 -31.83 32.37
N SER A 8 -28.27 -30.75 32.80
CA SER A 8 -28.33 -29.46 32.10
C SER A 8 -27.40 -29.47 30.93
N LEU A 9 -27.99 -29.45 29.73
CA LEU A 9 -27.26 -29.33 28.45
C LEU A 9 -26.93 -27.86 28.20
N VAL A 10 -25.68 -27.46 28.45
CA VAL A 10 -25.18 -26.12 28.09
C VAL A 10 -24.83 -26.12 26.60
N ALA A 11 -25.68 -25.51 25.79
CA ALA A 11 -25.40 -25.26 24.38
C ALA A 11 -24.41 -24.09 24.25
N VAL A 12 -23.16 -24.39 24.00
CA VAL A 12 -22.15 -23.37 23.61
C VAL A 12 -22.44 -22.96 22.18
N VAL A 13 -23.10 -21.80 22.02
CA VAL A 13 -23.22 -21.14 20.72
C VAL A 13 -21.85 -20.57 20.36
N GLY A 14 -21.10 -21.30 19.57
CA GLY A 14 -19.86 -20.80 18.98
C GLY A 14 -20.20 -19.68 18.00
N LEU A 15 -19.98 -18.41 18.39
CA LEU A 15 -19.91 -17.29 17.44
C LEU A 15 -18.71 -17.55 16.53
N ALA A 16 -18.96 -18.07 15.33
CA ALA A 16 -18.00 -18.04 14.25
C ALA A 16 -17.80 -16.56 13.87
N LEU A 17 -16.75 -15.93 14.41
CA LEU A 17 -16.20 -14.69 13.86
C LEU A 17 -15.73 -15.03 12.44
N THR A 18 -16.62 -14.83 11.46
CA THR A 18 -16.22 -14.71 10.08
C THR A 18 -15.40 -13.43 9.95
N GLY A 19 -14.10 -13.54 10.26
CA GLY A 19 -13.14 -12.51 9.91
C GLY A 19 -13.29 -12.29 8.41
N ALA A 20 -13.74 -11.10 7.99
CA ALA A 20 -13.71 -10.69 6.61
C ALA A 20 -12.28 -10.91 6.13
N ARG A 21 -12.08 -11.91 5.27
CA ARG A 21 -10.82 -12.10 4.57
C ARG A 21 -10.57 -10.81 3.81
N ALA A 22 -9.39 -10.22 4.03
CA ALA A 22 -8.87 -9.19 3.16
C ALA A 22 -8.97 -9.74 1.73
N ASP A 23 -9.64 -9.00 0.92
CA ASP A 23 -10.22 -9.35 -0.35
C ASP A 23 -9.22 -10.03 -1.28
N ASP A 24 -9.64 -11.15 -1.90
CA ASP A 24 -8.93 -11.86 -2.98
C ASP A 24 -8.92 -11.04 -4.29
N VAL A 25 -8.72 -9.71 -4.19
CA VAL A 25 -8.53 -8.87 -5.36
C VAL A 25 -7.07 -8.97 -5.81
N LYS A 26 -6.86 -9.55 -6.98
CA LYS A 26 -5.54 -9.55 -7.59
C LYS A 26 -5.32 -8.25 -8.35
N SER A 27 -4.24 -7.53 -8.03
CA SER A 27 -3.85 -6.29 -8.70
C SER A 27 -2.33 -6.15 -8.74
N GLY A 28 -1.81 -5.63 -9.82
CA GLY A 28 -0.37 -5.50 -10.05
C GLY A 28 0.25 -6.70 -10.79
N PRO A 29 1.51 -6.57 -11.23
CA PRO A 29 2.26 -7.63 -11.88
C PRO A 29 2.73 -8.69 -10.87
N ASP A 30 2.91 -9.94 -11.32
CA ASP A 30 3.20 -11.07 -10.42
C ASP A 30 4.67 -11.17 -9.95
N LYS A 31 5.63 -10.94 -10.86
CA LYS A 31 7.04 -11.27 -10.60
C LYS A 31 7.97 -10.06 -10.65
N LYS A 32 7.68 -9.13 -11.53
CA LYS A 32 8.53 -7.96 -11.78
C LYS A 32 7.65 -6.75 -12.03
N ILE A 33 8.08 -5.58 -11.50
CA ILE A 33 7.38 -4.31 -11.74
C ILE A 33 7.31 -4.00 -13.23
N GLY A 34 6.32 -3.19 -13.63
CA GLY A 34 6.06 -2.83 -15.02
C GLY A 34 7.11 -1.91 -15.67
N GLY A 35 8.18 -1.56 -14.95
CA GLY A 35 9.24 -0.68 -15.46
C GLY A 35 8.98 0.80 -15.23
N ALA A 36 9.60 1.63 -16.07
CA ALA A 36 9.54 3.09 -15.97
C ALA A 36 8.15 3.65 -16.30
N PHE A 37 7.73 4.66 -15.58
CA PHE A 37 6.55 5.47 -15.87
C PHE A 37 6.68 6.86 -15.22
N ASN A 38 5.97 7.85 -15.78
CA ASN A 38 6.01 9.21 -15.29
C ASN A 38 4.87 9.50 -14.32
N VAL A 39 5.20 10.29 -13.31
CA VAL A 39 4.26 10.84 -12.34
C VAL A 39 4.52 12.33 -12.13
N LYS A 40 3.49 13.10 -11.83
CA LYS A 40 3.61 14.46 -11.31
C LYS A 40 3.76 14.38 -9.79
N ALA A 41 4.87 14.87 -9.24
CA ALA A 41 5.08 14.95 -7.81
C ALA A 41 4.39 16.20 -7.23
N PHE A 42 3.63 16.02 -6.16
CA PHE A 42 2.97 17.10 -5.43
C PHE A 42 3.65 17.36 -4.10
N THR A 43 4.31 16.36 -3.52
CA THR A 43 5.03 16.50 -2.25
C THR A 43 6.41 15.84 -2.33
N GLY A 44 7.23 16.05 -1.28
CA GLY A 44 8.59 15.51 -1.21
C GLY A 44 9.62 16.38 -1.91
N GLU A 45 10.85 15.87 -2.01
CA GLU A 45 12.01 16.56 -2.58
C GLU A 45 11.79 17.06 -4.02
N LYS A 46 10.96 16.32 -4.78
CA LYS A 46 10.68 16.58 -6.21
C LYS A 46 9.30 17.22 -6.45
N ALA A 47 8.73 17.87 -5.45
CA ALA A 47 7.45 18.54 -5.60
C ALA A 47 7.47 19.54 -6.77
N GLY A 48 6.44 19.49 -7.61
CA GLY A 48 6.34 20.31 -8.81
C GLY A 48 6.93 19.68 -10.09
N GLU A 49 7.78 18.64 -9.99
CA GLU A 49 8.41 18.00 -11.15
C GLU A 49 7.56 16.84 -11.69
N THR A 50 7.73 16.53 -12.97
CA THR A 50 7.26 15.28 -13.60
C THR A 50 8.46 14.38 -13.81
N LEU A 51 8.46 13.20 -13.20
CA LEU A 51 9.60 12.29 -13.22
C LEU A 51 9.19 10.82 -13.07
N CYS A 52 10.18 9.93 -13.21
CA CYS A 52 10.02 8.50 -12.97
C CYS A 52 10.70 8.12 -11.65
N TYR A 53 9.92 7.83 -10.60
CA TYR A 53 10.47 7.40 -9.30
C TYR A 53 11.15 6.03 -9.36
N VAL A 54 10.68 5.11 -10.20
CA VAL A 54 11.36 3.82 -10.41
C VAL A 54 12.75 4.04 -10.98
N CYS A 55 12.90 4.98 -11.95
CA CYS A 55 14.18 5.36 -12.52
C CYS A 55 15.09 6.03 -11.46
N LYS A 56 14.53 6.95 -10.65
CA LYS A 56 15.25 7.62 -9.56
C LYS A 56 15.79 6.59 -8.56
N PHE A 57 14.96 5.67 -8.08
CA PHE A 57 15.38 4.64 -7.13
C PHE A 57 16.45 3.70 -7.73
N GLY A 58 16.34 3.38 -9.02
CA GLY A 58 17.36 2.61 -9.74
C GLY A 58 18.69 3.34 -9.83
N ALA A 59 18.68 4.63 -10.21
CA ALA A 59 19.87 5.47 -10.29
C ALA A 59 20.55 5.67 -8.92
N GLU A 60 19.76 5.74 -7.85
CA GLU A 60 20.26 5.82 -6.47
C GLU A 60 20.69 4.46 -5.91
N ALA A 61 20.66 3.41 -6.70
CA ALA A 61 20.99 2.04 -6.31
C ALA A 61 20.28 1.58 -5.02
N ARG A 62 19.00 1.98 -4.84
CA ARG A 62 18.23 1.59 -3.66
C ARG A 62 18.00 0.09 -3.66
N PRO A 63 18.31 -0.64 -2.57
CA PRO A 63 18.17 -2.09 -2.50
C PRO A 63 16.74 -2.57 -2.59
N ALA A 64 15.79 -1.75 -2.13
CA ALA A 64 14.35 -2.02 -2.23
C ALA A 64 13.53 -0.75 -2.33
N ALA A 65 12.31 -0.88 -2.87
CA ALA A 65 11.35 0.19 -2.87
C ALA A 65 9.90 -0.31 -2.72
N VAL A 66 9.02 0.62 -2.31
CA VAL A 66 7.58 0.43 -2.16
C VAL A 66 6.85 1.39 -3.07
N LEU A 67 6.00 0.88 -3.94
CA LEU A 67 5.04 1.66 -4.72
C LEU A 67 3.65 1.42 -4.17
N ILE A 68 2.94 2.49 -3.83
CA ILE A 68 1.57 2.45 -3.31
C ILE A 68 0.67 3.15 -4.33
N PHE A 69 -0.03 2.38 -5.16
CA PHE A 69 -1.06 2.91 -6.05
C PHE A 69 -2.37 3.04 -5.29
N THR A 70 -3.04 4.16 -5.42
CA THR A 70 -4.29 4.43 -4.70
C THR A 70 -5.30 5.17 -5.55
N GLN A 71 -6.58 4.82 -5.39
CA GLN A 71 -7.73 5.51 -6.00
C GLN A 71 -8.39 6.52 -5.05
N LYS A 72 -7.88 6.64 -3.80
CA LYS A 72 -8.41 7.56 -2.79
C LYS A 72 -7.29 8.14 -1.94
N ALA A 73 -7.42 9.43 -1.60
CA ALA A 73 -6.55 10.14 -0.68
C ALA A 73 -7.34 10.46 0.62
N ASP A 74 -7.37 9.51 1.54
CA ASP A 74 -8.08 9.62 2.81
C ASP A 74 -7.20 9.27 4.03
N GLU A 75 -7.75 9.41 5.24
CA GLU A 75 -7.04 9.15 6.49
C GLU A 75 -6.52 7.70 6.61
N ASN A 76 -7.22 6.73 5.98
CA ASN A 76 -6.77 5.35 6.02
C ASN A 76 -5.53 5.16 5.14
N LEU A 77 -5.50 5.80 3.96
CA LEU A 77 -4.27 5.86 3.16
C LEU A 77 -3.13 6.50 3.97
N ALA A 78 -3.39 7.59 4.68
CA ALA A 78 -2.37 8.25 5.51
C ALA A 78 -1.78 7.30 6.56
N LYS A 79 -2.61 6.50 7.24
CA LYS A 79 -2.15 5.49 8.22
C LYS A 79 -1.23 4.45 7.59
N LEU A 80 -1.58 3.95 6.40
CA LEU A 80 -0.72 3.04 5.64
C LEU A 80 0.62 3.70 5.32
N VAL A 81 0.58 4.92 4.76
CA VAL A 81 1.80 5.66 4.36
C VAL A 81 2.67 5.96 5.57
N GLN A 82 2.09 6.37 6.72
CA GLN A 82 2.83 6.61 7.96
C GLN A 82 3.60 5.37 8.45
N ALA A 83 3.02 4.17 8.32
CA ALA A 83 3.71 2.94 8.69
C ALA A 83 4.94 2.68 7.81
N VAL A 84 4.83 2.93 6.49
CA VAL A 84 5.96 2.80 5.55
C VAL A 84 6.98 3.92 5.73
N ASP A 85 6.53 5.16 5.99
CA ASP A 85 7.39 6.31 6.36
C ASP A 85 8.25 5.99 7.60
N GLY A 86 7.65 5.29 8.57
CA GLY A 86 8.37 4.84 9.76
C GLY A 86 9.57 3.95 9.40
N VAL A 87 9.40 3.02 8.47
CA VAL A 87 10.48 2.18 7.97
C VAL A 87 11.52 2.99 7.20
N GLN A 88 11.09 3.93 6.34
CA GLN A 88 12.00 4.77 5.57
C GLN A 88 12.84 5.69 6.46
N LYS A 89 12.28 6.22 7.55
CA LYS A 89 13.01 7.04 8.53
C LYS A 89 14.13 6.27 9.24
N THR A 90 13.90 5.00 9.53
CA THR A 90 14.91 4.13 10.16
C THR A 90 15.83 3.48 9.13
N ASN A 91 15.44 3.48 7.85
CA ASN A 91 16.21 2.90 6.77
C ASN A 91 16.15 3.78 5.51
N ALA A 92 17.03 4.77 5.45
CA ALA A 92 17.09 5.75 4.36
C ALA A 92 17.32 5.14 2.96
N LYS A 93 17.73 3.88 2.89
CA LYS A 93 17.92 3.16 1.62
C LYS A 93 16.60 2.65 1.01
N LEU A 94 15.48 2.63 1.76
CA LEU A 94 14.18 2.29 1.22
C LEU A 94 13.68 3.42 0.32
N GLY A 95 13.30 3.11 -0.93
CA GLY A 95 12.56 4.02 -1.79
C GLY A 95 11.06 3.90 -1.52
N THR A 96 10.32 5.00 -1.39
CA THR A 96 8.86 4.96 -1.22
C THR A 96 8.21 6.02 -2.09
N CYS A 97 7.13 5.65 -2.78
CA CYS A 97 6.34 6.57 -3.59
C CYS A 97 4.86 6.17 -3.55
N VAL A 98 3.98 7.14 -3.30
CA VAL A 98 2.53 6.98 -3.43
C VAL A 98 2.10 7.54 -4.78
N ILE A 99 1.30 6.79 -5.50
CA ILE A 99 0.84 7.13 -6.84
C ILE A 99 -0.69 7.16 -6.86
N GLY A 100 -1.27 8.35 -6.93
CA GLY A 100 -2.70 8.54 -7.17
C GLY A 100 -3.06 8.14 -8.59
N VAL A 101 -4.14 7.36 -8.71
CA VAL A 101 -4.75 6.93 -9.98
C VAL A 101 -6.26 7.16 -9.92
N SER A 102 -6.97 6.97 -11.03
CA SER A 102 -8.45 7.03 -11.09
C SER A 102 -9.05 8.33 -10.54
N GLY A 103 -8.40 9.47 -10.82
CA GLY A 103 -8.92 10.79 -10.50
C GLY A 103 -8.53 11.34 -9.12
N VAL A 104 -7.60 10.72 -8.41
CA VAL A 104 -6.99 11.33 -7.22
C VAL A 104 -6.33 12.65 -7.61
N SER A 105 -6.69 13.74 -6.92
CA SER A 105 -6.14 15.06 -7.20
C SER A 105 -4.84 15.33 -6.44
N GLY A 106 -3.98 16.17 -7.01
CA GLY A 106 -2.76 16.62 -6.33
C GLY A 106 -3.07 17.40 -5.05
N ALA A 107 -4.14 18.22 -5.07
CA ALA A 107 -4.57 19.00 -3.90
C ALA A 107 -4.97 18.11 -2.72
N ASP A 108 -5.65 16.97 -2.96
CA ASP A 108 -6.00 16.02 -1.91
C ASP A 108 -4.74 15.38 -1.31
N LEU A 109 -3.74 15.08 -2.15
CA LEU A 109 -2.46 14.52 -1.71
C LEU A 109 -1.65 15.54 -0.88
N GLU A 110 -1.59 16.80 -1.30
CA GLU A 110 -0.93 17.88 -0.54
C GLU A 110 -1.60 18.09 0.82
N LYS A 111 -2.94 18.10 0.85
CA LYS A 111 -3.71 18.19 2.09
C LYS A 111 -3.41 16.99 3.00
N LEU A 112 -3.39 15.78 2.44
CA LEU A 112 -3.08 14.56 3.19
C LEU A 112 -1.68 14.63 3.81
N GLN A 113 -0.68 15.04 3.02
CA GLN A 113 0.70 15.20 3.46
C GLN A 113 0.80 16.19 4.62
N THR A 114 0.19 17.38 4.47
CA THR A 114 0.26 18.45 5.48
C THR A 114 -0.40 18.03 6.78
N THR A 115 -1.62 17.43 6.69
CA THR A 115 -2.41 16.99 7.85
C THR A 115 -1.71 15.90 8.64
N HIS A 116 -1.08 14.93 7.95
CA HIS A 116 -0.49 13.75 8.57
C HIS A 116 1.04 13.78 8.63
N LYS A 117 1.67 14.89 8.19
CA LYS A 117 3.13 15.11 8.20
C LYS A 117 3.90 13.96 7.51
N LEU A 118 3.38 13.51 6.37
CA LEU A 118 3.99 12.44 5.60
C LEU A 118 5.30 12.91 4.95
N THR A 119 6.30 12.04 4.88
CA THR A 119 7.60 12.34 4.25
C THR A 119 7.77 11.66 2.90
N THR A 120 7.03 10.59 2.66
CA THR A 120 6.97 9.91 1.35
C THR A 120 6.47 10.88 0.27
N ALA A 121 7.05 10.78 -0.92
CA ALA A 121 6.56 11.51 -2.09
C ALA A 121 5.16 11.04 -2.49
N LEU A 122 4.21 11.96 -2.52
CA LEU A 122 2.85 11.74 -2.99
C LEU A 122 2.73 12.31 -4.40
N THR A 123 2.30 11.49 -5.34
CA THR A 123 2.33 11.77 -6.77
C THR A 123 1.03 11.37 -7.44
N VAL A 124 0.81 11.85 -8.66
CA VAL A 124 -0.30 11.40 -9.52
C VAL A 124 0.28 10.83 -10.80
N ALA A 125 -0.21 9.68 -11.22
CA ALA A 125 0.19 9.06 -12.48
C ALA A 125 -0.19 9.95 -13.68
N SER A 126 0.65 9.99 -14.71
CA SER A 126 0.32 10.66 -15.97
C SER A 126 -0.87 10.01 -16.68
N ASP A 127 -0.99 8.69 -16.57
CA ASP A 127 -2.13 7.93 -17.07
C ASP A 127 -3.18 7.79 -15.96
N THR A 128 -4.41 8.23 -16.21
CA THR A 128 -5.49 8.25 -15.21
C THR A 128 -5.73 6.90 -14.56
N ASP A 129 -5.73 5.82 -15.33
CA ASP A 129 -5.92 4.45 -14.82
C ASP A 129 -4.61 3.82 -14.28
N GLY A 130 -3.52 4.61 -14.24
CA GLY A 130 -2.18 4.16 -13.93
C GLY A 130 -1.47 3.51 -15.14
N PRO A 131 -0.16 3.23 -15.01
CA PRO A 131 0.61 2.72 -16.15
C PRO A 131 0.17 1.29 -16.52
N ALA A 132 -0.16 1.07 -17.79
CA ALA A 132 -0.74 -0.19 -18.30
C ALA A 132 0.11 -1.44 -17.97
N ALA A 133 1.45 -1.30 -17.98
CA ALA A 133 2.38 -2.39 -17.65
C ALA A 133 2.27 -2.87 -16.18
N TYR A 134 1.66 -2.08 -15.30
CA TYR A 134 1.43 -2.44 -13.90
C TYR A 134 0.15 -3.23 -13.68
N LYS A 135 -0.70 -3.40 -14.68
CA LYS A 135 -1.90 -4.25 -14.65
C LYS A 135 -2.76 -4.02 -13.40
N LEU A 136 -2.96 -2.75 -13.05
CA LEU A 136 -3.76 -2.39 -11.89
C LEU A 136 -5.22 -2.80 -12.11
N ASN A 137 -5.81 -3.43 -11.10
CA ASN A 137 -7.23 -3.81 -11.14
C ASN A 137 -8.08 -2.63 -10.67
N LYS A 138 -9.07 -2.22 -11.47
CA LYS A 138 -9.98 -1.12 -11.12
C LYS A 138 -10.82 -1.38 -9.87
N ALA A 139 -11.01 -2.65 -9.48
CA ALA A 139 -11.67 -3.02 -8.23
C ALA A 139 -10.76 -2.88 -7.00
N ALA A 140 -9.44 -2.71 -7.19
CA ALA A 140 -8.51 -2.51 -6.09
C ALA A 140 -8.34 -1.01 -5.79
N ALA A 141 -8.88 -0.54 -4.68
CA ALA A 141 -8.70 0.85 -4.25
C ALA A 141 -7.24 1.15 -3.86
N VAL A 142 -6.51 0.14 -3.38
CA VAL A 142 -5.07 0.26 -3.06
C VAL A 142 -4.33 -0.98 -3.56
N THR A 143 -3.20 -0.75 -4.24
CA THR A 143 -2.24 -1.79 -4.63
C THR A 143 -0.85 -1.41 -4.13
N VAL A 144 -0.22 -2.29 -3.37
CA VAL A 144 1.13 -2.08 -2.83
C VAL A 144 2.09 -3.10 -3.42
N LEU A 145 3.17 -2.63 -4.00
CA LEU A 145 4.24 -3.46 -4.54
C LEU A 145 5.54 -3.18 -3.77
N VAL A 146 6.07 -4.21 -3.12
CA VAL A 146 7.41 -4.18 -2.51
C VAL A 146 8.35 -4.93 -3.44
N TYR A 147 9.40 -4.27 -3.90
CA TYR A 147 10.32 -4.85 -4.87
C TYR A 147 11.78 -4.55 -4.52
N LYS A 148 12.68 -5.43 -4.94
CA LYS A 148 14.13 -5.26 -4.79
C LYS A 148 14.74 -4.58 -6.02
N GLN A 149 15.98 -4.10 -5.89
CA GLN A 149 16.75 -3.58 -7.02
C GLN A 149 16.69 -4.55 -8.22
N GLY A 150 16.55 -4.03 -9.43
CA GLY A 150 16.30 -4.85 -10.62
C GLY A 150 14.81 -5.17 -10.87
N GLY A 151 13.92 -4.75 -9.96
CA GLY A 151 12.47 -4.77 -10.16
C GLY A 151 11.76 -6.06 -9.76
N ALA A 152 12.44 -7.02 -9.12
CA ALA A 152 11.82 -8.25 -8.65
C ALA A 152 10.87 -7.96 -7.48
N ILE A 153 9.59 -8.31 -7.64
CA ILE A 153 8.57 -8.16 -6.60
C ILE A 153 8.78 -9.25 -5.55
N VAL A 154 8.88 -8.82 -4.29
CA VAL A 154 9.01 -9.73 -3.14
C VAL A 154 7.72 -9.83 -2.33
N ASN A 155 6.89 -8.78 -2.35
CA ASN A 155 5.54 -8.79 -1.78
C ASN A 155 4.61 -7.92 -2.61
N SER A 156 3.36 -8.36 -2.74
CA SER A 156 2.28 -7.62 -3.37
C SER A 156 1.03 -7.71 -2.50
N PHE A 157 0.35 -6.57 -2.34
CA PHE A 157 -0.90 -6.48 -1.59
C PHE A 157 -1.91 -5.70 -2.43
N ALA A 158 -3.16 -6.11 -2.39
CA ALA A 158 -4.25 -5.40 -3.05
C ALA A 158 -5.49 -5.41 -2.15
N PHE A 159 -6.21 -4.28 -2.12
CA PHE A 159 -7.34 -4.08 -1.24
C PHE A 159 -8.47 -3.36 -1.99
N THR A 160 -9.71 -3.76 -1.77
CA THR A 160 -10.89 -3.12 -2.36
C THR A 160 -11.22 -1.79 -1.70
N ASP A 161 -10.66 -1.49 -0.52
CA ASP A 161 -10.82 -0.22 0.18
C ASP A 161 -9.56 0.18 0.97
N THR A 162 -9.46 1.47 1.32
CA THR A 162 -8.33 2.03 2.07
C THR A 162 -8.31 1.59 3.54
N LYS A 163 -9.46 1.25 4.13
CA LYS A 163 -9.57 0.78 5.53
C LYS A 163 -8.91 -0.58 5.69
N SER A 164 -9.16 -1.51 4.77
CA SER A 164 -8.52 -2.82 4.72
C SER A 164 -7.01 -2.68 4.53
N ALA A 165 -6.57 -1.75 3.66
CA ALA A 165 -5.15 -1.45 3.48
C ALA A 165 -4.50 -0.90 4.77
N ALA A 166 -5.18 0.01 5.47
CA ALA A 166 -4.72 0.54 6.76
C ALA A 166 -4.62 -0.54 7.85
N ALA A 167 -5.56 -1.48 7.89
CA ALA A 167 -5.52 -2.60 8.82
C ALA A 167 -4.31 -3.52 8.59
N LYS A 168 -3.76 -3.53 7.38
CA LYS A 168 -2.56 -4.30 6.99
C LYS A 168 -1.27 -3.46 6.94
N ALA A 169 -1.31 -2.22 7.39
CA ALA A 169 -0.16 -1.31 7.35
C ALA A 169 1.09 -1.88 8.04
N ALA A 170 0.93 -2.56 9.18
CA ALA A 170 2.05 -3.19 9.90
C ALA A 170 2.67 -4.36 9.10
N ASP A 171 1.86 -5.18 8.45
CA ASP A 171 2.34 -6.28 7.61
C ASP A 171 3.11 -5.75 6.40
N ILE A 172 2.62 -4.67 5.79
CA ILE A 172 3.26 -3.99 4.66
C ILE A 172 4.58 -3.34 5.09
N ALA A 173 4.61 -2.66 6.23
CA ALA A 173 5.82 -2.08 6.79
C ALA A 173 6.90 -3.15 7.09
N LYS A 174 6.49 -4.28 7.68
CA LYS A 174 7.37 -5.43 7.92
C LYS A 174 7.92 -6.02 6.61
N ALA A 175 7.09 -6.13 5.56
CA ALA A 175 7.55 -6.59 4.26
C ALA A 175 8.56 -5.63 3.64
N ALA A 176 8.33 -4.30 3.75
CA ALA A 176 9.26 -3.27 3.29
C ALA A 176 10.60 -3.33 4.05
N GLU A 177 10.57 -3.49 5.37
CA GLU A 177 11.77 -3.66 6.20
C GLU A 177 12.56 -4.91 5.82
N ALA A 178 11.89 -6.03 5.62
CA ALA A 178 12.54 -7.28 5.21
C ALA A 178 13.18 -7.19 3.81
N ALA A 179 12.61 -6.40 2.90
CA ALA A 179 13.13 -6.23 1.55
C ALA A 179 14.44 -5.43 1.50
N VAL A 180 14.73 -4.58 2.48
CA VAL A 180 15.92 -3.72 2.53
C VAL A 180 17.13 -4.44 3.15
N LYS A 181 16.87 -5.52 3.88
CA LYS A 181 17.89 -6.41 4.46
C LYS A 181 18.45 -7.34 3.40
#